data_143d4a1bf70d67dfcc8df3fbea8c9af8
#
_entry.id   143d4a1bf70d67dfcc8df3fbea8c9af8
#
_cell.length_a   1.000
_cell.length_b   1.000
_cell.length_c   1.000
_cell.angle_alpha   90.00
_cell.angle_beta   90.00
_cell.angle_gamma   90.00
#
_symmetry.space_group_name_H-M   'P 1'
#
loop_
_entity.id
_entity.type
_entity.pdbx_description
1 polymer ?
#
loop_
_entity_poly.entity_id
_entity_poly.type
_entity_poly.pdbx_seq_one_letter_code
_entity_poly.pdbx_strand_id
1 'polypeptide(L)'
;IGERPRNLVTCDFICRGVPSPMMQKKKIEYYQAKYHTKVIGYQDKYKEYSWSFFGQKVRFQNGKTLFVNRYVDWFNDCYVKYNLNIRPSCFACTFKQENHLSDITIGDFWGIKGCSEKDLRDGISAVITNTPVGEELLRGAAHDLFVMQRTIQEVGAGNPAHMGAPKPGPEREALFRDVQSMNLKRAILKNTPSRTLKTRIQNYSTVLKGRLMPYKDLIKNAPRVRWGKFIYYNFLAKQINRDRWCFLIPFGNCDIRLAPDAKIELHGNLLINYYAGQKGKGASQLQLDSKAVFVVRNRAEFAFGSVVTIHQNAYFETGAIHTRSGPCIICNNKIVMGENVMFGRDVCVFDSDFHGVFDLDGTRLNPDSPVYIEDNVWLGAKSMVLKGVTVHKGAIVGAGTVVKTDVAEKRRYVSLQQAESIGREVFWEK
;
A
#
# COMPACT_ATOMS: atom_id res chain seq x y z
N ILE A 1 -12.84 3.20 43.56
CA ILE A 1 -11.98 3.53 42.44
C ILE A 1 -12.09 5.04 42.28
N GLY A 2 -11.00 5.78 42.52
CA GLY A 2 -11.00 7.24 42.53
C GLY A 2 -11.43 7.89 41.21
N GLU A 3 -11.66 9.21 41.25
CA GLU A 3 -12.03 9.99 40.07
C GLU A 3 -11.00 9.82 38.94
N ARG A 4 -11.50 9.69 37.72
CA ARG A 4 -10.64 9.58 36.51
C ARG A 4 -9.84 10.87 36.34
N PRO A 5 -8.51 10.81 36.15
CA PRO A 5 -7.72 11.99 35.85
C PRO A 5 -8.23 12.71 34.60
N ARG A 6 -8.35 14.06 34.65
CA ARG A 6 -8.91 14.86 33.54
C ARG A 6 -8.12 14.78 32.24
N ASN A 7 -6.83 14.43 32.33
CA ASN A 7 -5.91 14.30 31.19
C ASN A 7 -5.68 12.85 30.74
N LEU A 8 -6.51 11.91 31.24
CA LEU A 8 -6.39 10.50 30.84
C LEU A 8 -7.35 10.18 29.70
N VAL A 9 -6.80 9.76 28.56
CA VAL A 9 -7.57 9.15 27.47
C VAL A 9 -7.31 7.65 27.46
N THR A 10 -8.36 6.86 27.33
CA THR A 10 -8.28 5.40 27.33
C THR A 10 -8.63 4.83 25.97
N CYS A 11 -7.86 3.81 25.55
CA CYS A 11 -8.09 3.10 24.31
C CYS A 11 -8.09 1.59 24.58
N ASP A 12 -9.07 0.91 24.06
CA ASP A 12 -9.11 -0.55 24.02
C ASP A 12 -9.16 -1.06 22.58
N PHE A 13 -9.26 -2.36 22.37
CA PHE A 13 -9.34 -2.93 21.05
C PHE A 13 -10.29 -4.11 20.95
N ILE A 14 -10.89 -4.29 19.78
CA ILE A 14 -11.75 -5.42 19.46
C ILE A 14 -10.90 -6.71 19.50
N CYS A 15 -11.04 -7.47 20.58
CA CYS A 15 -10.24 -8.64 20.87
C CYS A 15 -11.06 -9.93 20.76
N ARG A 16 -10.65 -10.86 19.91
CA ARG A 16 -11.30 -12.18 19.86
C ARG A 16 -11.00 -13.03 21.09
N GLY A 17 -9.82 -12.93 21.66
CA GLY A 17 -9.30 -13.73 22.77
C GLY A 17 -7.85 -14.07 22.57
N VAL A 18 -7.25 -14.69 23.57
CA VAL A 18 -5.83 -15.10 23.55
C VAL A 18 -5.75 -16.63 23.54
N PRO A 19 -4.99 -17.23 22.62
CA PRO A 19 -4.73 -18.68 22.65
C PRO A 19 -4.06 -19.10 23.98
N SER A 20 -4.32 -20.33 24.43
CA SER A 20 -3.64 -20.90 25.59
C SER A 20 -2.12 -20.92 25.37
N PRO A 21 -1.31 -20.41 26.34
CA PRO A 21 0.16 -20.45 26.24
C PRO A 21 0.70 -21.86 26.07
N MET A 22 0.07 -22.86 26.73
CA MET A 22 0.43 -24.25 26.59
C MET A 22 0.25 -24.71 25.12
N MET A 23 -0.84 -24.35 24.47
CA MET A 23 -1.10 -24.69 23.07
C MET A 23 -0.10 -24.03 22.13
N GLN A 24 0.29 -22.79 22.41
CA GLN A 24 1.31 -22.08 21.65
C GLN A 24 2.69 -22.75 21.82
N LYS A 25 3.07 -23.12 23.05
CA LYS A 25 4.30 -23.85 23.34
C LYS A 25 4.34 -25.16 22.55
N LYS A 26 3.28 -25.97 22.61
CA LYS A 26 3.17 -27.23 21.87
C LYS A 26 3.18 -27.04 20.34
N LYS A 27 2.72 -25.93 19.83
CA LYS A 27 2.85 -25.58 18.42
C LYS A 27 4.30 -25.35 18.01
N ILE A 28 5.06 -24.64 18.83
CA ILE A 28 6.49 -24.44 18.63
C ILE A 28 7.22 -25.80 18.67
N GLU A 29 6.95 -26.61 19.67
CA GLU A 29 7.51 -27.96 19.80
C GLU A 29 7.19 -28.83 18.57
N TYR A 30 5.96 -28.78 18.07
CA TYR A 30 5.56 -29.45 16.83
C TYR A 30 6.41 -29.04 15.63
N TYR A 31 6.67 -27.73 15.45
CA TYR A 31 7.51 -27.27 14.36
C TYR A 31 8.97 -27.67 14.55
N GLN A 32 9.50 -27.58 15.76
CA GLN A 32 10.87 -28.02 16.05
C GLN A 32 11.07 -29.52 15.76
N ALA A 33 10.14 -30.37 16.19
CA ALA A 33 10.16 -31.79 15.90
C ALA A 33 10.06 -32.09 14.40
N LYS A 34 9.14 -31.38 13.70
CA LYS A 34 8.90 -31.61 12.27
C LYS A 34 10.08 -31.21 11.39
N TYR A 35 10.79 -30.13 11.75
CA TYR A 35 11.87 -29.56 10.93
C TYR A 35 13.27 -29.86 11.49
N HIS A 36 13.36 -30.61 12.59
CA HIS A 36 14.59 -31.03 13.25
C HIS A 36 15.54 -29.85 13.58
N THR A 37 14.96 -28.71 14.00
CA THR A 37 15.71 -27.49 14.29
C THR A 37 14.95 -26.60 15.26
N LYS A 38 15.66 -25.76 16.03
CA LYS A 38 15.03 -24.82 16.97
C LYS A 38 14.31 -23.69 16.26
N VAL A 39 13.16 -23.30 16.80
CA VAL A 39 12.46 -22.07 16.41
C VAL A 39 13.11 -20.89 17.16
N ILE A 40 13.62 -19.92 16.44
CA ILE A 40 14.27 -18.71 16.97
C ILE A 40 13.43 -17.45 16.79
N GLY A 41 12.34 -17.52 16.05
CA GLY A 41 11.43 -16.40 15.86
C GLY A 41 10.05 -16.90 15.41
N TYR A 42 9.03 -16.26 15.96
CA TYR A 42 7.64 -16.57 15.66
C TYR A 42 6.83 -15.27 15.60
N GLN A 43 6.11 -15.08 14.49
CA GLN A 43 5.29 -13.89 14.26
C GLN A 43 3.92 -14.31 13.76
N ASP A 44 2.89 -14.00 14.53
CA ASP A 44 1.50 -14.09 14.08
C ASP A 44 1.11 -12.89 13.20
N LYS A 45 0.07 -13.03 12.42
CA LYS A 45 -0.43 -11.98 11.50
C LYS A 45 0.66 -11.36 10.63
N TYR A 46 1.64 -12.15 10.21
CA TYR A 46 2.61 -11.69 9.23
C TYR A 46 1.92 -11.45 7.90
N LYS A 47 1.91 -10.19 7.45
CA LYS A 47 1.26 -9.71 6.23
C LYS A 47 2.26 -9.73 5.08
N GLU A 48 2.52 -10.91 4.48
CA GLU A 48 3.52 -11.02 3.41
C GLU A 48 3.11 -10.28 2.13
N TYR A 49 1.82 -10.30 1.80
CA TYR A 49 1.28 -9.72 0.57
C TYR A 49 0.17 -8.71 0.79
N SER A 50 -0.67 -8.93 1.81
CA SER A 50 -1.76 -8.02 2.12
C SER A 50 -2.32 -8.26 3.53
N TRP A 51 -3.09 -7.30 4.01
CA TRP A 51 -3.82 -7.41 5.26
C TRP A 51 -4.80 -8.60 5.31
N SER A 52 -5.46 -8.90 4.21
CA SER A 52 -6.39 -10.05 4.11
C SER A 52 -5.68 -11.38 3.90
N PHE A 53 -4.45 -11.38 3.42
CA PHE A 53 -3.65 -12.57 3.11
C PHE A 53 -2.48 -12.71 4.08
N PHE A 54 -2.78 -12.76 5.36
CA PHE A 54 -1.78 -12.97 6.40
C PHE A 54 -1.64 -14.44 6.80
N GLY A 55 -0.59 -14.71 7.56
CA GLY A 55 -0.32 -16.02 8.13
C GLY A 55 0.66 -15.92 9.27
N GLN A 56 1.32 -17.03 9.55
CA GLN A 56 2.37 -17.12 10.55
C GLN A 56 3.72 -17.24 9.88
N LYS A 57 4.70 -16.49 10.34
CA LYS A 57 6.09 -16.60 9.94
C LYS A 57 6.89 -17.22 11.08
N VAL A 58 7.51 -18.36 10.79
CA VAL A 58 8.36 -19.10 11.73
C VAL A 58 9.78 -19.10 11.21
N ARG A 59 10.74 -18.63 12.02
CA ARG A 59 12.17 -18.64 11.69
C ARG A 59 12.87 -19.71 12.49
N PHE A 60 13.72 -20.48 11.82
CA PHE A 60 14.47 -21.57 12.40
C PHE A 60 15.96 -21.24 12.51
N GLN A 61 16.65 -21.86 13.46
CA GLN A 61 18.08 -21.67 13.72
C GLN A 61 18.96 -22.01 12.50
N ASN A 62 18.52 -22.95 11.67
CA ASN A 62 19.23 -23.34 10.43
C ASN A 62 19.01 -22.37 9.25
N GLY A 63 18.49 -21.16 9.48
CA GLY A 63 18.23 -20.14 8.47
C GLY A 63 16.93 -20.31 7.69
N LYS A 64 16.26 -21.45 7.80
CA LYS A 64 14.97 -21.67 7.12
C LYS A 64 13.87 -20.80 7.70
N THR A 65 12.97 -20.36 6.83
CA THR A 65 11.75 -19.63 7.21
C THR A 65 10.54 -20.35 6.65
N LEU A 66 9.52 -20.54 7.48
CA LEU A 66 8.23 -21.14 7.10
C LEU A 66 7.15 -20.06 7.18
N PHE A 67 6.38 -19.90 6.12
CA PHE A 67 5.14 -19.13 6.13
C PHE A 67 3.94 -20.07 6.02
N VAL A 68 3.03 -19.99 6.99
CA VAL A 68 1.78 -20.77 7.02
C VAL A 68 0.61 -19.81 6.91
N ASN A 69 -0.02 -19.80 5.74
CA ASN A 69 -1.16 -18.95 5.50
C ASN A 69 -2.38 -19.37 6.32
N ARG A 70 -3.17 -18.40 6.82
CA ARG A 70 -4.34 -18.63 7.68
C ARG A 70 -5.38 -19.60 7.09
N TYR A 71 -5.53 -19.62 5.77
CA TYR A 71 -6.52 -20.50 5.09
C TYR A 71 -6.17 -21.97 5.15
N VAL A 72 -4.90 -22.32 5.35
CA VAL A 72 -4.43 -23.70 5.46
C VAL A 72 -3.94 -24.08 6.85
N ASP A 73 -3.88 -23.12 7.77
CA ASP A 73 -3.43 -23.33 9.15
C ASP A 73 -4.53 -24.00 10.00
N TRP A 74 -4.29 -25.21 10.40
CA TRP A 74 -5.15 -25.97 11.30
C TRP A 74 -5.24 -25.37 12.71
N PHE A 75 -4.18 -24.72 13.19
CA PHE A 75 -4.17 -24.04 14.48
C PHE A 75 -5.02 -22.76 14.46
N ASN A 76 -4.97 -22.03 13.36
CA ASN A 76 -5.84 -20.87 13.17
C ASN A 76 -7.33 -21.27 13.10
N ASP A 77 -7.67 -22.37 12.45
CA ASP A 77 -9.05 -22.88 12.46
C ASP A 77 -9.52 -23.24 13.88
N CYS A 78 -8.67 -23.93 14.65
CA CYS A 78 -8.92 -24.28 16.05
C CYS A 78 -9.21 -23.02 16.89
N TYR A 79 -8.51 -21.93 16.63
CA TYR A 79 -8.67 -20.63 17.30
C TYR A 79 -9.87 -19.84 16.78
N VAL A 80 -9.95 -19.60 15.46
CA VAL A 80 -10.90 -18.65 14.88
C VAL A 80 -12.28 -19.27 14.65
N LYS A 81 -12.34 -20.52 14.17
CA LYS A 81 -13.61 -21.15 13.79
C LYS A 81 -14.28 -21.87 14.95
N TYR A 82 -13.46 -22.56 15.76
CA TYR A 82 -13.98 -23.50 16.75
C TYR A 82 -13.83 -23.04 18.20
N ASN A 83 -13.09 -21.96 18.47
CA ASN A 83 -12.85 -21.43 19.82
C ASN A 83 -12.30 -22.47 20.82
N LEU A 84 -11.54 -23.49 20.36
CA LEU A 84 -11.12 -24.58 21.21
C LEU A 84 -9.87 -24.27 22.05
N ASN A 85 -8.96 -23.43 21.52
CA ASN A 85 -7.67 -23.14 22.15
C ASN A 85 -7.59 -21.77 22.84
N ILE A 86 -8.71 -21.07 23.02
CA ILE A 86 -8.77 -19.77 23.70
C ILE A 86 -8.66 -19.98 25.22
N ARG A 87 -8.06 -19.04 25.94
CA ARG A 87 -7.99 -19.04 27.42
C ARG A 87 -9.38 -19.03 28.05
N PRO A 88 -9.59 -19.72 29.19
CA PRO A 88 -10.88 -19.70 29.90
C PRO A 88 -11.35 -18.30 30.25
N SER A 89 -10.46 -17.42 30.74
CA SER A 89 -10.77 -16.02 31.08
C SER A 89 -11.31 -15.18 29.91
N CYS A 90 -11.02 -15.57 28.67
CA CYS A 90 -11.54 -14.85 27.51
C CYS A 90 -13.02 -15.18 27.22
N PHE A 91 -13.52 -16.29 27.71
CA PHE A 91 -14.93 -16.67 27.59
C PHE A 91 -15.84 -15.93 28.60
N ALA A 92 -15.23 -15.44 29.69
CA ALA A 92 -15.90 -14.63 30.71
C ALA A 92 -15.30 -13.21 30.80
N CYS A 93 -14.83 -12.68 29.68
CA CYS A 93 -14.18 -11.38 29.64
C CYS A 93 -15.20 -10.26 29.80
N THR A 94 -15.07 -9.49 30.88
CA THR A 94 -15.96 -8.37 31.20
C THR A 94 -15.75 -7.14 30.33
N PHE A 95 -14.61 -7.06 29.61
CA PHE A 95 -14.32 -5.98 28.68
C PHE A 95 -14.94 -6.19 27.29
N LYS A 96 -15.53 -7.35 27.02
CA LYS A 96 -16.19 -7.67 25.76
C LYS A 96 -17.69 -7.49 25.88
N GLN A 97 -18.12 -6.28 25.67
CA GLN A 97 -19.53 -5.89 25.68
C GLN A 97 -19.75 -4.83 24.60
N GLU A 98 -20.98 -4.67 24.16
CA GLU A 98 -21.36 -3.71 23.13
C GLU A 98 -20.97 -2.27 23.50
N ASN A 99 -21.12 -1.92 24.79
CA ASN A 99 -20.73 -0.62 25.32
C ASN A 99 -19.33 -0.72 25.94
N HIS A 100 -18.31 -0.37 25.16
CA HIS A 100 -16.94 -0.32 25.63
C HIS A 100 -16.74 0.80 26.67
N LEU A 101 -15.89 0.55 27.67
CA LEU A 101 -15.63 1.50 28.77
C LEU A 101 -14.51 2.52 28.45
N SER A 102 -13.77 2.30 27.38
CA SER A 102 -12.72 3.20 26.92
C SER A 102 -13.29 4.39 26.13
N ASP A 103 -12.49 5.42 25.94
CA ASP A 103 -12.88 6.56 25.10
C ASP A 103 -12.89 6.20 23.63
N ILE A 104 -11.93 5.34 23.21
CA ILE A 104 -11.80 4.86 21.85
C ILE A 104 -11.59 3.35 21.85
N THR A 105 -12.29 2.67 20.95
CA THR A 105 -12.05 1.25 20.63
C THR A 105 -11.50 1.14 19.23
N ILE A 106 -10.40 0.42 19.04
CA ILE A 106 -9.81 0.19 17.74
C ILE A 106 -9.84 -1.30 17.35
N GLY A 107 -9.87 -1.58 16.06
CA GLY A 107 -9.83 -2.98 15.58
C GLY A 107 -9.62 -3.07 14.09
N ASP A 108 -9.36 -4.28 13.58
CA ASP A 108 -9.35 -4.54 12.13
C ASP A 108 -10.78 -4.40 11.59
N PHE A 109 -11.00 -3.68 10.49
CA PHE A 109 -12.33 -3.57 9.89
C PHE A 109 -12.58 -4.69 8.86
N TRP A 110 -12.77 -5.90 9.34
CA TRP A 110 -13.03 -7.05 8.47
C TRP A 110 -14.34 -6.88 7.68
N GLY A 111 -14.28 -7.18 6.37
CA GLY A 111 -15.46 -7.19 5.52
C GLY A 111 -15.91 -5.82 5.01
N ILE A 112 -15.17 -4.75 5.27
CA ILE A 112 -15.46 -3.42 4.73
C ILE A 112 -15.55 -3.44 3.21
N LYS A 113 -16.49 -2.67 2.65
CA LYS A 113 -16.71 -2.50 1.21
C LYS A 113 -16.50 -1.05 0.78
N GLY A 114 -16.27 -0.82 -0.52
CA GLY A 114 -16.14 0.53 -1.07
C GLY A 114 -14.78 1.19 -0.80
N CYS A 115 -13.73 0.41 -0.54
CA CYS A 115 -12.37 0.88 -0.33
C CYS A 115 -11.48 0.55 -1.53
N SER A 116 -10.37 1.28 -1.68
CA SER A 116 -9.41 1.02 -2.75
C SER A 116 -8.69 -0.33 -2.58
N GLU A 117 -8.14 -0.89 -3.68
CA GLU A 117 -7.31 -2.11 -3.60
C GLU A 117 -6.09 -1.89 -2.68
N LYS A 118 -5.55 -0.67 -2.63
CA LYS A 118 -4.43 -0.30 -1.75
C LYS A 118 -4.85 -0.42 -0.28
N ASP A 119 -5.95 0.22 0.10
CA ASP A 119 -6.44 0.19 1.49
C ASP A 119 -6.71 -1.25 1.95
N LEU A 120 -7.33 -2.06 1.09
CA LEU A 120 -7.59 -3.48 1.36
C LEU A 120 -6.30 -4.32 1.43
N ARG A 121 -5.23 -3.91 0.76
CA ARG A 121 -3.93 -4.55 0.87
C ARG A 121 -3.22 -4.17 2.15
N ASP A 122 -3.20 -2.89 2.49
CA ASP A 122 -2.43 -2.34 3.62
C ASP A 122 -3.18 -2.57 4.94
N GLY A 123 -4.51 -2.60 4.91
CA GLY A 123 -5.42 -2.83 6.02
C GLY A 123 -6.15 -1.57 6.46
N ILE A 124 -7.35 -1.78 6.96
CA ILE A 124 -8.23 -0.71 7.41
C ILE A 124 -8.60 -0.96 8.87
N SER A 125 -8.42 0.07 9.69
CA SER A 125 -8.82 0.04 11.09
C SER A 125 -10.25 0.57 11.27
N ALA A 126 -11.03 -0.11 12.09
CA ALA A 126 -12.23 0.47 12.68
C ALA A 126 -11.81 1.30 13.90
N VAL A 127 -12.32 2.51 14.01
CA VAL A 127 -12.19 3.36 15.18
C VAL A 127 -13.60 3.69 15.67
N ILE A 128 -13.93 3.32 16.91
CA ILE A 128 -15.22 3.58 17.54
C ILE A 128 -14.95 4.59 18.66
N THR A 129 -15.60 5.73 18.61
CA THR A 129 -15.58 6.72 19.69
C THR A 129 -16.71 6.43 20.65
N ASN A 130 -16.38 6.12 21.91
CA ASN A 130 -17.36 5.72 22.92
C ASN A 130 -17.74 6.90 23.84
N THR A 131 -16.93 7.97 23.88
CA THR A 131 -17.15 9.15 24.72
C THR A 131 -16.85 10.43 23.93
N PRO A 132 -17.35 11.61 24.40
CA PRO A 132 -17.00 12.90 23.81
C PRO A 132 -15.50 13.18 23.75
N VAL A 133 -14.73 12.68 24.73
CA VAL A 133 -13.26 12.79 24.76
C VAL A 133 -12.63 12.02 23.60
N GLY A 134 -13.11 10.80 23.33
CA GLY A 134 -12.68 10.00 22.19
C GLY A 134 -13.00 10.65 20.85
N GLU A 135 -14.17 11.28 20.75
CA GLU A 135 -14.58 12.01 19.55
C GLU A 135 -13.71 13.25 19.29
N GLU A 136 -13.39 14.00 20.34
CA GLU A 136 -12.48 15.15 20.25
C GLU A 136 -11.09 14.74 19.81
N LEU A 137 -10.56 13.65 20.39
CA LEU A 137 -9.26 13.10 20.01
C LEU A 137 -9.22 12.69 18.53
N LEU A 138 -10.23 11.98 18.05
CA LEU A 138 -10.32 11.59 16.64
C LEU A 138 -10.43 12.81 15.72
N ARG A 139 -11.20 13.82 16.11
CA ARG A 139 -11.34 15.07 15.37
C ARG A 139 -10.02 15.82 15.28
N GLY A 140 -9.24 15.89 16.37
CA GLY A 140 -7.92 16.49 16.41
C GLY A 140 -6.90 15.78 15.50
N ALA A 141 -6.99 14.45 15.38
CA ALA A 141 -6.10 13.65 14.53
C ALA A 141 -6.56 13.57 13.05
N ALA A 142 -7.75 14.05 12.71
CA ALA A 142 -8.36 13.87 11.39
C ALA A 142 -7.56 14.50 10.24
N HIS A 143 -6.69 15.48 10.52
CA HIS A 143 -5.83 16.09 9.51
C HIS A 143 -4.72 15.14 9.03
N ASP A 144 -4.28 14.18 9.86
CA ASP A 144 -3.26 13.18 9.53
C ASP A 144 -3.84 11.85 9.06
N LEU A 145 -5.18 11.69 9.13
CA LEU A 145 -5.86 10.43 8.87
C LEU A 145 -6.85 10.56 7.71
N PHE A 146 -6.94 9.52 6.90
CA PHE A 146 -8.07 9.36 6.00
C PHE A 146 -9.21 8.66 6.76
N VAL A 147 -10.24 9.41 7.14
CA VAL A 147 -11.38 8.93 7.93
C VAL A 147 -12.63 8.82 7.07
N MET A 148 -13.29 7.67 7.12
CA MET A 148 -14.60 7.42 6.52
C MET A 148 -15.60 7.07 7.63
N GLN A 149 -16.71 7.79 7.71
CA GLN A 149 -17.80 7.44 8.62
C GLN A 149 -18.48 6.14 8.17
N ARG A 150 -18.68 5.22 9.11
CA ARG A 150 -19.33 3.92 8.93
C ARG A 150 -20.26 3.62 10.08
N THR A 151 -21.16 2.67 9.90
CA THR A 151 -22.08 2.24 10.96
C THR A 151 -21.44 1.19 11.85
N ILE A 152 -21.86 1.15 13.12
CA ILE A 152 -21.39 0.14 14.07
C ILE A 152 -21.81 -1.28 13.64
N GLN A 153 -22.94 -1.40 12.94
CA GLN A 153 -23.43 -2.67 12.39
C GLN A 153 -22.46 -3.23 11.32
N GLU A 154 -21.87 -2.37 10.48
CA GLU A 154 -20.86 -2.79 9.51
C GLU A 154 -19.60 -3.33 10.22
N VAL A 155 -19.17 -2.67 11.31
CA VAL A 155 -18.04 -3.14 12.13
C VAL A 155 -18.36 -4.48 12.77
N GLY A 156 -19.53 -4.61 13.42
CA GLY A 156 -19.97 -5.85 14.08
C GLY A 156 -20.13 -7.03 13.14
N ALA A 157 -20.62 -6.80 11.92
CA ALA A 157 -20.76 -7.85 10.89
C ALA A 157 -19.42 -8.50 10.53
N GLY A 158 -18.33 -7.72 10.47
CA GLY A 158 -16.98 -8.23 10.23
C GLY A 158 -16.25 -8.69 11.51
N ASN A 159 -16.62 -8.17 12.67
CA ASN A 159 -15.98 -8.41 13.96
C ASN A 159 -16.98 -8.85 15.04
N PRO A 160 -17.46 -10.10 15.06
CA PRO A 160 -18.39 -10.58 16.10
C PRO A 160 -17.84 -10.42 17.53
N ALA A 161 -16.51 -10.32 17.67
CA ALA A 161 -15.85 -10.11 18.97
C ALA A 161 -16.07 -8.72 19.56
N HIS A 162 -16.60 -7.77 18.80
CA HIS A 162 -17.07 -6.47 19.31
C HIS A 162 -18.34 -6.63 20.16
N MET A 163 -19.23 -7.54 19.77
CA MET A 163 -20.56 -7.71 20.40
C MET A 163 -20.52 -8.55 21.68
N GLY A 164 -19.40 -9.23 21.98
CA GLY A 164 -19.31 -10.04 23.18
C GLY A 164 -18.20 -11.08 23.21
N ALA A 165 -18.10 -11.77 24.34
CA ALA A 165 -17.11 -12.81 24.53
C ALA A 165 -17.44 -14.07 23.67
N PRO A 166 -16.43 -14.75 23.11
CA PRO A 166 -16.67 -15.98 22.38
C PRO A 166 -17.17 -17.06 23.33
N LYS A 167 -17.99 -17.97 22.82
CA LYS A 167 -18.37 -19.17 23.55
C LYS A 167 -17.33 -20.27 23.34
N PRO A 168 -17.00 -21.08 24.38
CA PRO A 168 -16.11 -22.23 24.20
C PRO A 168 -16.71 -23.23 23.21
N GLY A 169 -15.88 -23.78 22.35
CA GLY A 169 -16.33 -24.87 21.47
C GLY A 169 -16.55 -26.16 22.26
N PRO A 170 -17.50 -27.02 21.86
CA PRO A 170 -17.90 -28.22 22.60
C PRO A 170 -16.73 -29.23 22.78
N GLU A 171 -15.85 -29.35 21.81
CA GLU A 171 -14.74 -30.29 21.83
C GLU A 171 -13.49 -29.78 22.58
N ARG A 172 -13.62 -28.68 23.30
CA ARG A 172 -12.48 -28.02 23.96
C ARG A 172 -11.82 -28.93 25.02
N GLU A 173 -12.61 -29.57 25.91
CA GLU A 173 -12.07 -30.44 26.95
C GLU A 173 -11.42 -31.66 26.37
N ALA A 174 -12.04 -32.27 25.36
CA ALA A 174 -11.48 -33.42 24.65
C ALA A 174 -10.15 -33.04 23.99
N LEU A 175 -10.06 -31.88 23.36
CA LEU A 175 -8.80 -31.39 22.78
C LEU A 175 -7.70 -31.28 23.85
N PHE A 176 -8.01 -30.69 25.01
CA PHE A 176 -7.00 -30.47 26.06
C PHE A 176 -6.54 -31.80 26.69
N ARG A 177 -7.39 -32.84 26.75
CA ARG A 177 -7.00 -34.20 27.13
C ARG A 177 -6.08 -34.80 26.07
N ASP A 178 -6.48 -34.76 24.79
CA ASP A 178 -5.74 -35.40 23.70
C ASP A 178 -4.34 -34.79 23.51
N VAL A 179 -4.20 -33.49 23.73
CA VAL A 179 -2.90 -32.76 23.65
C VAL A 179 -1.89 -33.29 24.69
N GLN A 180 -2.31 -33.94 25.76
CA GLN A 180 -1.42 -34.57 26.75
C GLN A 180 -0.75 -35.82 26.21
N SER A 181 -1.46 -36.62 25.40
CA SER A 181 -1.06 -37.95 24.98
C SER A 181 -0.62 -38.05 23.52
N MET A 182 -0.90 -37.04 22.70
CA MET A 182 -0.56 -37.08 21.28
C MET A 182 -0.02 -35.77 20.73
N ASN A 183 0.51 -35.80 19.51
CA ASN A 183 0.99 -34.69 18.76
C ASN A 183 -0.12 -33.61 18.57
N LEU A 184 0.19 -32.33 18.81
CA LEU A 184 -0.74 -31.21 18.78
C LEU A 184 -1.58 -31.17 17.49
N LYS A 185 -0.96 -31.35 16.32
CA LYS A 185 -1.69 -31.31 15.04
C LYS A 185 -2.71 -32.43 14.97
N ARG A 186 -2.34 -33.65 15.40
CA ARG A 186 -3.24 -34.83 15.43
C ARG A 186 -4.39 -34.62 16.42
N ALA A 187 -4.10 -34.05 17.59
CA ALA A 187 -5.13 -33.71 18.59
C ALA A 187 -6.14 -32.69 18.04
N ILE A 188 -5.66 -31.62 17.40
CA ILE A 188 -6.55 -30.62 16.79
C ILE A 188 -7.40 -31.24 15.68
N LEU A 189 -6.79 -31.98 14.76
CA LEU A 189 -7.53 -32.61 13.66
C LEU A 189 -8.55 -33.65 14.11
N LYS A 190 -8.33 -34.33 15.24
CA LYS A 190 -9.29 -35.25 15.86
C LYS A 190 -10.51 -34.53 16.43
N ASN A 191 -10.27 -33.36 17.05
CA ASN A 191 -11.30 -32.58 17.75
C ASN A 191 -11.87 -31.42 16.92
N THR A 192 -11.61 -31.37 15.64
CA THR A 192 -12.19 -30.39 14.73
C THR A 192 -12.84 -31.06 13.53
N PRO A 193 -13.93 -30.54 12.99
CA PRO A 193 -14.53 -31.09 11.78
C PRO A 193 -13.53 -31.20 10.63
N SER A 194 -13.53 -32.32 9.94
CA SER A 194 -12.65 -32.50 8.78
C SER A 194 -13.04 -31.52 7.65
N ARG A 195 -12.04 -30.87 7.08
CA ARG A 195 -12.27 -30.03 5.91
C ARG A 195 -12.71 -30.90 4.73
N THR A 196 -13.85 -30.57 4.12
CA THR A 196 -14.30 -31.27 2.90
C THR A 196 -13.28 -31.05 1.77
N LEU A 197 -13.27 -31.94 0.78
CA LEU A 197 -12.40 -31.81 -0.40
C LEU A 197 -12.62 -30.46 -1.09
N LYS A 198 -13.88 -30.04 -1.24
CA LYS A 198 -14.25 -28.72 -1.79
C LYS A 198 -13.58 -27.58 -1.02
N THR A 199 -13.67 -27.59 0.32
CA THR A 199 -13.04 -26.56 1.17
C THR A 199 -11.51 -26.59 1.06
N ARG A 200 -10.89 -27.76 0.96
CA ARG A 200 -9.43 -27.89 0.77
C ARG A 200 -9.01 -27.25 -0.56
N ILE A 201 -9.67 -27.60 -1.66
CA ILE A 201 -9.39 -27.05 -3.00
C ILE A 201 -9.57 -25.52 -2.97
N GLN A 202 -10.66 -25.03 -2.40
CA GLN A 202 -10.91 -23.58 -2.30
C GLN A 202 -9.83 -22.86 -1.49
N ASN A 203 -9.42 -23.41 -0.35
CA ASN A 203 -8.36 -22.83 0.48
C ASN A 203 -7.01 -22.81 -0.25
N TYR A 204 -6.62 -23.90 -0.91
CA TYR A 204 -5.39 -23.96 -1.70
C TYR A 204 -5.43 -23.01 -2.89
N SER A 205 -6.57 -22.91 -3.58
CA SER A 205 -6.77 -21.92 -4.66
C SER A 205 -6.59 -20.49 -4.14
N THR A 206 -7.15 -20.18 -2.97
CA THR A 206 -7.00 -18.86 -2.33
C THR A 206 -5.53 -18.58 -1.99
N VAL A 207 -4.82 -19.58 -1.44
CA VAL A 207 -3.39 -19.44 -1.14
C VAL A 207 -2.57 -19.24 -2.42
N LEU A 208 -2.87 -19.99 -3.48
CA LEU A 208 -2.20 -19.83 -4.77
C LEU A 208 -2.46 -18.44 -5.38
N LYS A 209 -3.72 -18.00 -5.39
CA LYS A 209 -4.07 -16.65 -5.86
C LYS A 209 -3.31 -15.56 -5.08
N GLY A 210 -3.23 -15.67 -3.76
CA GLY A 210 -2.46 -14.75 -2.94
C GLY A 210 -0.96 -14.76 -3.26
N ARG A 211 -0.36 -15.92 -3.47
CA ARG A 211 1.04 -16.05 -3.89
C ARG A 211 1.32 -15.45 -5.27
N LEU A 212 0.32 -15.47 -6.15
CA LEU A 212 0.41 -14.89 -7.50
C LEU A 212 0.07 -13.40 -7.52
N MET A 213 -0.45 -12.84 -6.42
CA MET A 213 -0.85 -11.44 -6.34
C MET A 213 0.27 -10.45 -6.71
N PRO A 214 1.53 -10.63 -6.27
CA PRO A 214 2.63 -9.75 -6.67
C PRO A 214 2.90 -9.74 -8.19
N TYR A 215 2.52 -10.81 -8.88
CA TYR A 215 2.68 -10.96 -10.34
C TYR A 215 1.42 -10.62 -11.13
N LYS A 216 0.37 -10.07 -10.48
CA LYS A 216 -0.94 -9.79 -11.11
C LYS A 216 -0.79 -9.01 -12.42
N ASP A 217 0.05 -7.97 -12.42
CA ASP A 217 0.27 -7.15 -13.61
C ASP A 217 0.97 -7.91 -14.74
N LEU A 218 1.95 -8.74 -14.40
CA LEU A 218 2.64 -9.60 -15.36
C LEU A 218 1.72 -10.66 -15.94
N ILE A 219 0.98 -11.39 -15.09
CA ILE A 219 0.08 -12.46 -15.52
C ILE A 219 -1.05 -11.92 -16.39
N LYS A 220 -1.71 -10.83 -15.96
CA LYS A 220 -2.81 -10.22 -16.68
C LYS A 220 -2.41 -9.69 -18.06
N ASN A 221 -1.19 -9.22 -18.19
CA ASN A 221 -0.69 -8.55 -19.38
C ASN A 221 0.42 -9.33 -20.10
N ALA A 222 0.64 -10.59 -19.76
CA ALA A 222 1.75 -11.40 -20.26
C ALA A 222 1.98 -11.33 -21.79
N PRO A 223 0.95 -11.38 -22.66
CA PRO A 223 1.13 -11.29 -24.11
C PRO A 223 1.62 -9.90 -24.60
N ARG A 224 1.48 -8.87 -23.77
CA ARG A 224 1.84 -7.48 -24.08
C ARG A 224 3.20 -7.08 -23.55
N VAL A 225 3.75 -7.84 -22.59
CA VAL A 225 5.03 -7.57 -21.94
C VAL A 225 6.18 -7.80 -22.93
N ARG A 226 7.11 -6.88 -22.98
CA ARG A 226 8.37 -7.02 -23.74
C ARG A 226 9.37 -7.82 -22.90
N TRP A 227 9.25 -9.14 -22.92
CA TRP A 227 9.96 -10.05 -22.03
C TRP A 227 11.48 -9.89 -22.05
N GLY A 228 12.10 -9.63 -23.23
CA GLY A 228 13.54 -9.38 -23.30
C GLY A 228 13.95 -8.14 -22.49
N LYS A 229 13.23 -7.02 -22.66
CA LYS A 229 13.45 -5.79 -21.87
C LYS A 229 13.12 -6.02 -20.40
N PHE A 230 12.03 -6.75 -20.10
CA PHE A 230 11.66 -7.07 -18.71
C PHE A 230 12.79 -7.83 -18.00
N ILE A 231 13.32 -8.87 -18.60
CA ILE A 231 14.43 -9.66 -18.01
C ILE A 231 15.66 -8.77 -17.83
N TYR A 232 16.04 -8.02 -18.87
CA TYR A 232 17.21 -7.17 -18.81
C TYR A 232 17.12 -6.15 -17.66
N TYR A 233 16.04 -5.34 -17.60
CA TYR A 233 15.93 -4.28 -16.59
C TYR A 233 15.72 -4.79 -15.18
N ASN A 234 15.08 -5.92 -14.97
CA ASN A 234 14.80 -6.41 -13.62
C ASN A 234 15.89 -7.32 -13.04
N PHE A 235 16.79 -7.88 -13.87
CA PHE A 235 17.74 -8.88 -13.39
C PHE A 235 19.18 -8.64 -13.85
N LEU A 236 19.43 -7.83 -14.87
CA LEU A 236 20.75 -7.61 -15.44
C LEU A 236 21.22 -6.15 -15.32
N ALA A 237 20.31 -5.18 -15.41
CA ALA A 237 20.65 -3.76 -15.34
C ALA A 237 21.03 -3.35 -13.91
N LYS A 238 22.25 -2.83 -13.75
CA LYS A 238 22.78 -2.40 -12.43
C LYS A 238 22.14 -1.12 -11.92
N GLN A 239 21.50 -0.35 -12.79
CA GLN A 239 20.85 0.91 -12.48
C GLN A 239 19.55 0.74 -11.69
N ILE A 240 18.98 -0.48 -11.66
CA ILE A 240 17.67 -0.72 -11.04
C ILE A 240 17.83 -1.49 -9.73
N ASN A 241 17.55 -0.80 -8.63
CA ASN A 241 17.38 -1.38 -7.32
C ASN A 241 15.87 -1.56 -7.05
N ARG A 242 15.44 -2.74 -6.61
CA ARG A 242 14.03 -3.03 -6.42
C ARG A 242 13.76 -3.94 -5.22
N ASP A 243 12.63 -3.73 -4.60
CA ASP A 243 12.10 -4.66 -3.62
C ASP A 243 11.73 -5.99 -4.28
N ARG A 244 11.71 -7.07 -3.51
CA ARG A 244 11.57 -8.46 -3.98
C ARG A 244 10.46 -8.68 -5.01
N TRP A 245 9.34 -7.96 -4.90
CA TRP A 245 8.13 -8.17 -5.71
C TRP A 245 7.75 -6.95 -6.55
N CYS A 246 8.67 -6.01 -6.72
CA CYS A 246 8.48 -4.80 -7.49
C CYS A 246 9.23 -4.91 -8.82
N PHE A 247 8.57 -4.53 -9.90
CA PHE A 247 9.11 -4.73 -11.26
C PHE A 247 8.93 -3.49 -12.12
N LEU A 248 9.92 -3.23 -12.98
CA LEU A 248 9.76 -2.42 -14.18
C LEU A 248 9.14 -3.31 -15.27
N ILE A 249 7.93 -2.97 -15.72
CA ILE A 249 7.18 -3.77 -16.68
C ILE A 249 6.98 -2.98 -17.97
N PRO A 250 7.81 -3.24 -19.01
CA PRO A 250 7.73 -2.58 -20.30
C PRO A 250 6.69 -3.23 -21.20
N PHE A 251 5.80 -2.43 -21.79
CA PHE A 251 4.79 -2.91 -22.74
C PHE A 251 5.03 -2.36 -24.14
N GLY A 252 4.65 -3.09 -25.14
CA GLY A 252 4.61 -2.66 -26.54
C GLY A 252 5.86 -1.92 -27.01
N ASN A 253 5.70 -0.77 -27.63
CA ASN A 253 6.80 0.05 -28.11
C ASN A 253 7.21 1.05 -27.01
N CYS A 254 8.26 0.72 -26.25
CA CYS A 254 8.86 1.60 -25.24
C CYS A 254 10.37 1.69 -25.44
N ASP A 255 10.89 2.89 -25.37
CA ASP A 255 12.33 3.17 -25.37
C ASP A 255 12.76 3.54 -23.95
N ILE A 256 13.74 2.81 -23.40
CA ILE A 256 14.25 3.03 -22.04
C ILE A 256 15.76 3.22 -22.16
N ARG A 257 16.23 4.40 -21.79
CA ARG A 257 17.64 4.80 -21.83
C ARG A 257 18.08 5.20 -20.43
N LEU A 258 19.07 4.50 -19.91
CA LEU A 258 19.61 4.76 -18.57
C LEU A 258 21.11 5.00 -18.70
N ALA A 259 21.57 6.13 -18.21
CA ALA A 259 23.01 6.37 -18.09
C ALA A 259 23.64 5.35 -17.13
N PRO A 260 24.95 5.04 -17.25
CA PRO A 260 25.60 4.00 -16.46
C PRO A 260 25.48 4.21 -14.93
N ASP A 261 25.44 5.45 -14.49
CA ASP A 261 25.38 5.89 -13.10
C ASP A 261 24.01 6.42 -12.66
N ALA A 262 23.01 6.36 -13.54
CA ALA A 262 21.62 6.64 -13.19
C ALA A 262 21.04 5.57 -12.25
N LYS A 263 20.04 5.93 -11.45
CA LYS A 263 19.41 5.02 -10.49
C LYS A 263 17.89 5.03 -10.59
N ILE A 264 17.29 3.83 -10.59
CA ILE A 264 15.85 3.64 -10.40
C ILE A 264 15.67 2.80 -9.14
N GLU A 265 14.84 3.30 -8.19
CA GLU A 265 14.49 2.59 -6.96
C GLU A 265 13.01 2.21 -7.01
N LEU A 266 12.71 0.91 -6.96
CA LEU A 266 11.36 0.40 -7.07
C LEU A 266 10.88 -0.19 -5.75
N HIS A 267 9.99 0.54 -5.07
CA HIS A 267 9.19 0.07 -3.93
C HIS A 267 7.75 -0.27 -4.37
N GLY A 268 7.46 -0.15 -5.66
CA GLY A 268 6.22 -0.51 -6.33
C GLY A 268 6.47 -0.87 -7.80
N ASN A 269 5.45 -1.34 -8.51
CA ASN A 269 5.57 -1.65 -9.93
C ASN A 269 5.61 -0.38 -10.78
N LEU A 270 6.56 -0.31 -11.70
CA LEU A 270 6.67 0.72 -12.73
C LEU A 270 6.21 0.15 -14.08
N LEU A 271 5.07 0.58 -14.58
CA LEU A 271 4.49 0.13 -15.84
C LEU A 271 4.71 1.20 -16.91
N ILE A 272 5.47 0.88 -17.95
CA ILE A 272 5.78 1.80 -19.05
C ILE A 272 5.05 1.38 -20.32
N ASN A 273 4.43 2.34 -20.98
CA ASN A 273 3.58 2.15 -22.16
C ASN A 273 2.34 1.31 -21.87
N TYR A 274 1.81 1.43 -20.64
CA TYR A 274 0.67 0.66 -20.14
C TYR A 274 -0.64 1.38 -20.39
N TYR A 275 -1.64 0.66 -20.91
CA TYR A 275 -3.01 1.15 -20.96
C TYR A 275 -4.01 0.01 -20.83
N ALA A 276 -4.81 0.04 -19.78
CA ALA A 276 -5.86 -0.95 -19.55
C ALA A 276 -6.99 -0.80 -20.57
N GLY A 277 -7.10 -1.78 -21.49
CA GLY A 277 -8.27 -1.92 -22.37
C GLY A 277 -8.20 -1.26 -23.76
N GLN A 278 -7.14 -0.51 -24.12
CA GLN A 278 -7.00 0.04 -25.47
C GLN A 278 -5.68 -0.37 -26.13
N LYS A 279 -5.74 -0.61 -27.46
CA LYS A 279 -4.55 -0.82 -28.30
C LYS A 279 -4.02 0.56 -28.72
N GLY A 280 -3.12 1.15 -27.95
CA GLY A 280 -2.40 2.36 -28.36
C GLY A 280 -1.23 2.02 -29.26
N LYS A 281 -0.95 2.88 -30.26
CA LYS A 281 0.21 2.76 -31.16
C LYS A 281 1.37 3.67 -30.80
N GLY A 282 1.25 4.55 -29.79
CA GLY A 282 2.28 5.48 -29.39
C GLY A 282 3.49 4.78 -28.74
N ALA A 283 4.70 5.22 -29.08
CA ALA A 283 5.90 4.84 -28.36
C ALA A 283 6.02 5.64 -27.09
N SER A 284 6.45 5.01 -25.99
CA SER A 284 6.79 5.71 -24.75
C SER A 284 8.30 5.75 -24.56
N GLN A 285 8.78 6.84 -23.97
CA GLN A 285 10.18 7.05 -23.66
C GLN A 285 10.37 7.23 -22.16
N LEU A 286 11.36 6.54 -21.60
CA LEU A 286 11.91 6.77 -20.27
C LEU A 286 13.42 6.99 -20.41
N GLN A 287 13.89 8.19 -20.08
CA GLN A 287 15.30 8.54 -20.14
C GLN A 287 15.77 9.03 -18.78
N LEU A 288 16.90 8.49 -18.32
CA LEU A 288 17.63 8.97 -17.15
C LEU A 288 19.06 9.29 -17.56
N ASP A 289 19.44 10.53 -17.38
CA ASP A 289 20.80 11.00 -17.64
C ASP A 289 21.74 10.69 -16.46
N SER A 290 23.02 11.10 -16.56
CA SER A 290 24.04 10.84 -15.55
C SER A 290 23.62 11.30 -14.15
N LYS A 291 23.76 10.42 -13.14
CA LYS A 291 23.41 10.65 -11.74
C LYS A 291 21.93 10.99 -11.49
N ALA A 292 21.06 10.85 -12.48
CA ALA A 292 19.61 11.00 -12.30
C ALA A 292 19.06 9.90 -11.39
N VAL A 293 18.10 10.26 -10.54
CA VAL A 293 17.45 9.34 -9.61
C VAL A 293 15.94 9.34 -9.83
N PHE A 294 15.37 8.14 -10.02
CA PHE A 294 13.92 7.93 -10.12
C PHE A 294 13.45 6.97 -9.04
N VAL A 295 12.62 7.45 -8.12
CA VAL A 295 12.05 6.65 -7.03
C VAL A 295 10.57 6.37 -7.29
N VAL A 296 10.19 5.12 -7.29
CA VAL A 296 8.80 4.67 -7.43
C VAL A 296 8.36 4.04 -6.11
N ARG A 297 7.64 4.79 -5.28
CA ARG A 297 7.21 4.33 -3.94
C ARG A 297 6.06 3.34 -3.98
N ASN A 298 5.21 3.46 -5.01
CA ASN A 298 4.04 2.61 -5.18
C ASN A 298 3.83 2.31 -6.67
N ARG A 299 2.68 1.83 -7.07
CA ARG A 299 2.39 1.49 -8.46
C ARG A 299 2.31 2.75 -9.34
N ALA A 300 3.25 2.92 -10.26
CA ALA A 300 3.27 3.99 -11.23
C ALA A 300 2.91 3.47 -12.64
N GLU A 301 1.87 4.03 -13.24
CA GLU A 301 1.38 3.68 -14.56
C GLU A 301 1.59 4.82 -15.55
N PHE A 302 2.53 4.66 -16.47
CA PHE A 302 2.72 5.55 -17.61
C PHE A 302 2.08 4.93 -18.85
N ALA A 303 1.03 5.59 -19.35
CA ALA A 303 0.30 5.13 -20.51
C ALA A 303 1.12 5.28 -21.80
N PHE A 304 0.60 4.80 -22.93
CA PHE A 304 1.25 4.93 -24.22
C PHE A 304 1.46 6.38 -24.65
N GLY A 305 2.57 6.64 -25.34
CA GLY A 305 2.99 7.99 -25.73
C GLY A 305 3.56 8.82 -24.60
N SER A 306 3.86 8.23 -23.44
CA SER A 306 4.51 8.92 -22.33
C SER A 306 5.94 9.30 -22.67
N VAL A 307 6.33 10.51 -22.32
CA VAL A 307 7.72 10.98 -22.33
C VAL A 307 8.10 11.32 -20.88
N VAL A 308 9.05 10.59 -20.35
CA VAL A 308 9.60 10.82 -19.02
C VAL A 308 11.11 10.97 -19.15
N THR A 309 11.60 12.19 -18.95
CA THR A 309 13.03 12.50 -19.01
C THR A 309 13.48 13.07 -17.67
N ILE A 310 14.53 12.50 -17.11
CA ILE A 310 15.14 12.95 -15.87
C ILE A 310 16.58 13.29 -16.20
N HIS A 311 16.86 14.60 -16.20
CA HIS A 311 18.15 15.14 -16.59
C HIS A 311 19.24 14.88 -15.54
N GLN A 312 20.45 15.28 -15.88
CA GLN A 312 21.62 15.06 -15.05
C GLN A 312 21.45 15.63 -13.64
N ASN A 313 21.78 14.81 -12.62
CA ASN A 313 21.64 15.10 -11.19
C ASN A 313 20.20 15.38 -10.70
N ALA A 314 19.18 15.24 -11.55
CA ALA A 314 17.79 15.50 -11.17
C ALA A 314 17.18 14.34 -10.39
N TYR A 315 16.17 14.67 -9.60
CA TYR A 315 15.45 13.73 -8.73
C TYR A 315 13.96 13.72 -9.05
N PHE A 316 13.46 12.57 -9.50
CA PHE A 316 12.02 12.34 -9.68
C PHE A 316 11.53 11.26 -8.72
N GLU A 317 10.46 11.56 -7.99
CA GLU A 317 9.83 10.61 -7.08
C GLU A 317 8.34 10.57 -7.34
N THR A 318 7.75 9.38 -7.29
CA THR A 318 6.31 9.22 -7.43
C THR A 318 5.75 8.16 -6.49
N GLY A 319 4.57 8.44 -5.92
CA GLY A 319 3.71 7.48 -5.28
C GLY A 319 2.90 6.67 -6.31
N ALA A 320 1.62 6.40 -6.00
CA ALA A 320 0.72 5.78 -6.96
C ALA A 320 0.21 6.81 -7.97
N ILE A 321 0.59 6.63 -9.24
CA ILE A 321 0.12 7.49 -10.33
C ILE A 321 -0.56 6.68 -11.42
N HIS A 322 -1.61 7.27 -11.99
CA HIS A 322 -2.32 6.74 -13.15
C HIS A 322 -2.34 7.79 -14.24
N THR A 323 -1.69 7.52 -15.36
CA THR A 323 -1.71 8.44 -16.48
C THR A 323 -2.62 7.97 -17.60
N ARG A 324 -3.16 8.93 -18.37
CA ARG A 324 -3.75 8.69 -19.69
C ARG A 324 -2.66 8.87 -20.74
N SER A 325 -3.01 8.75 -22.03
CA SER A 325 -2.03 8.87 -23.14
C SER A 325 -1.31 10.21 -23.15
N GLY A 326 -0.05 10.20 -23.56
CA GLY A 326 0.73 11.38 -23.87
C GLY A 326 1.25 12.21 -22.70
N PRO A 327 1.37 11.73 -21.45
CA PRO A 327 1.96 12.55 -20.41
C PRO A 327 3.41 12.88 -20.75
N CYS A 328 3.81 14.13 -20.48
CA CYS A 328 5.16 14.62 -20.66
C CYS A 328 5.70 15.12 -19.32
N ILE A 329 6.67 14.43 -18.76
CA ILE A 329 7.32 14.78 -17.50
C ILE A 329 8.79 14.97 -17.79
N ILE A 330 9.28 16.19 -17.61
CA ILE A 330 10.69 16.49 -17.78
C ILE A 330 11.19 17.13 -16.49
N CYS A 331 12.11 16.42 -15.84
CA CYS A 331 12.69 16.78 -14.55
C CYS A 331 14.15 17.17 -14.75
N ASN A 332 14.45 18.43 -14.44
CA ASN A 332 15.81 19.00 -14.53
C ASN A 332 16.42 19.27 -13.15
N ASN A 333 15.56 19.40 -12.12
CA ASN A 333 15.94 19.62 -10.74
C ASN A 333 15.25 18.59 -9.85
N LYS A 334 13.97 18.81 -9.52
CA LYS A 334 13.22 17.92 -8.62
C LYS A 334 11.72 17.95 -8.88
N ILE A 335 11.14 16.76 -9.09
CA ILE A 335 9.69 16.57 -9.14
C ILE A 335 9.31 15.52 -8.12
N VAL A 336 8.31 15.79 -7.27
CA VAL A 336 7.78 14.83 -6.30
C VAL A 336 6.27 14.74 -6.45
N MET A 337 5.77 13.51 -6.64
CA MET A 337 4.34 13.22 -6.76
C MET A 337 3.90 12.26 -5.67
N GLY A 338 2.80 12.57 -5.01
CA GLY A 338 2.20 11.80 -3.94
C GLY A 338 1.43 10.57 -4.42
N GLU A 339 0.52 10.12 -3.57
CA GLU A 339 -0.32 8.96 -3.79
C GLU A 339 -1.62 9.33 -4.50
N ASN A 340 -2.09 8.41 -5.36
CA ASN A 340 -3.36 8.56 -6.07
C ASN A 340 -3.45 9.81 -6.96
N VAL A 341 -2.36 10.14 -7.63
CA VAL A 341 -2.32 11.24 -8.60
C VAL A 341 -2.82 10.74 -9.95
N MET A 342 -3.81 11.41 -10.50
CA MET A 342 -4.44 11.05 -11.77
C MET A 342 -4.17 12.09 -12.86
N PHE A 343 -3.63 11.64 -13.99
CA PHE A 343 -3.37 12.47 -15.15
C PHE A 343 -4.44 12.26 -16.22
N GLY A 344 -4.99 13.34 -16.72
CA GLY A 344 -5.71 13.38 -18.00
C GLY A 344 -4.78 13.05 -19.18
N ARG A 345 -5.28 13.24 -20.41
CA ARG A 345 -4.45 13.09 -21.61
C ARG A 345 -3.53 14.28 -21.77
N ASP A 346 -2.33 14.04 -22.28
CA ASP A 346 -1.37 15.09 -22.70
C ASP A 346 -1.07 16.12 -21.58
N VAL A 347 -1.00 15.65 -20.34
CA VAL A 347 -0.60 16.48 -19.20
C VAL A 347 0.91 16.65 -19.22
N CYS A 348 1.37 17.88 -18.99
CA CYS A 348 2.79 18.21 -18.90
C CYS A 348 3.16 18.63 -17.47
N VAL A 349 4.35 18.20 -17.00
CA VAL A 349 4.93 18.62 -15.72
C VAL A 349 6.40 18.95 -15.93
N PHE A 350 6.78 20.20 -15.67
CA PHE A 350 8.13 20.72 -15.90
C PHE A 350 8.62 21.51 -14.67
N ASP A 351 9.82 21.23 -14.22
CA ASP A 351 10.49 21.94 -13.12
C ASP A 351 11.57 22.93 -13.63
N SER A 352 11.63 23.14 -14.93
CA SER A 352 12.61 24.00 -15.64
C SER A 352 11.98 24.64 -16.86
N ASP A 353 12.54 25.74 -17.31
CA ASP A 353 12.31 26.31 -18.64
C ASP A 353 13.33 25.83 -19.68
N PHE A 354 14.26 24.97 -19.29
CA PHE A 354 15.32 24.32 -20.08
C PHE A 354 16.39 25.28 -20.61
N HIS A 355 16.07 26.54 -20.82
CA HIS A 355 17.00 27.57 -21.30
C HIS A 355 17.13 28.69 -20.27
N GLY A 356 18.34 29.16 -20.05
CA GLY A 356 18.61 30.32 -19.19
C GLY A 356 18.06 31.61 -19.81
N VAL A 357 17.35 32.40 -19.04
CA VAL A 357 16.98 33.76 -19.36
C VAL A 357 17.76 34.65 -18.41
N PHE A 358 18.51 35.58 -18.96
CA PHE A 358 19.42 36.44 -18.20
C PHE A 358 19.05 37.92 -18.42
N ASP A 359 19.26 38.75 -17.39
CA ASP A 359 19.25 40.17 -17.55
C ASP A 359 20.57 40.69 -18.17
N LEU A 360 20.65 41.98 -18.39
CA LEU A 360 21.83 42.59 -19.01
C LEU A 360 23.08 42.52 -18.14
N ASP A 361 22.92 42.31 -16.83
CA ASP A 361 24.01 42.12 -15.87
C ASP A 361 24.48 40.68 -15.77
N GLY A 362 23.88 39.77 -16.55
CA GLY A 362 24.19 38.34 -16.58
C GLY A 362 23.57 37.53 -15.43
N THR A 363 22.61 38.09 -14.69
CA THR A 363 21.89 37.40 -13.64
C THR A 363 20.79 36.51 -14.25
N ARG A 364 20.79 35.19 -13.93
CA ARG A 364 19.75 34.29 -14.40
C ARG A 364 18.40 34.57 -13.75
N LEU A 365 17.42 34.94 -14.58
CA LEU A 365 16.07 35.35 -14.14
C LEU A 365 15.13 34.14 -13.94
N ASN A 366 15.42 33.00 -14.54
CA ASN A 366 14.54 31.86 -14.55
C ASN A 366 15.23 30.58 -14.02
N PRO A 367 15.73 30.57 -12.77
CA PRO A 367 16.33 29.36 -12.19
C PRO A 367 15.31 28.21 -12.13
N ASP A 368 15.82 26.96 -12.20
CA ASP A 368 15.00 25.79 -12.03
C ASP A 368 14.44 25.74 -10.62
N SER A 369 13.20 25.27 -10.47
CA SER A 369 12.51 25.22 -9.17
C SER A 369 11.68 23.94 -9.05
N PRO A 370 11.70 23.28 -7.88
CA PRO A 370 11.04 21.98 -7.71
C PRO A 370 9.53 22.09 -7.90
N VAL A 371 8.93 20.97 -8.35
CA VAL A 371 7.47 20.80 -8.45
C VAL A 371 7.03 19.74 -7.45
N TYR A 372 5.98 20.05 -6.70
CA TYR A 372 5.35 19.12 -5.77
C TYR A 372 3.88 18.91 -6.14
N ILE A 373 3.47 17.66 -6.30
CA ILE A 373 2.07 17.29 -6.53
C ILE A 373 1.69 16.34 -5.41
N GLU A 374 0.85 16.79 -4.49
CA GLU A 374 0.49 16.01 -3.31
C GLU A 374 -0.53 14.90 -3.59
N ASP A 375 -1.01 14.24 -2.54
CA ASP A 375 -1.91 13.10 -2.66
C ASP A 375 -3.29 13.48 -3.21
N ASN A 376 -3.92 12.54 -3.93
CA ASN A 376 -5.30 12.65 -4.44
C ASN A 376 -5.53 13.83 -5.40
N VAL A 377 -4.51 14.23 -6.13
CA VAL A 377 -4.59 15.30 -7.13
C VAL A 377 -5.07 14.75 -8.47
N TRP A 378 -5.96 15.51 -9.12
CA TRP A 378 -6.37 15.26 -10.49
C TRP A 378 -5.94 16.37 -11.43
N LEU A 379 -5.06 16.05 -12.37
CA LEU A 379 -4.62 16.93 -13.45
C LEU A 379 -5.48 16.68 -14.69
N GLY A 380 -6.27 17.67 -15.11
CA GLY A 380 -7.15 17.60 -16.27
C GLY A 380 -6.37 17.46 -17.58
N ALA A 381 -7.05 17.03 -18.63
CA ALA A 381 -6.42 16.80 -19.94
C ALA A 381 -5.77 18.10 -20.46
N LYS A 382 -4.55 17.99 -21.05
CA LYS A 382 -3.76 19.11 -21.58
C LYS A 382 -3.45 20.21 -20.55
N SER A 383 -3.52 19.89 -19.25
CA SER A 383 -3.01 20.81 -18.24
C SER A 383 -1.49 20.76 -18.18
N MET A 384 -0.88 21.85 -17.71
CA MET A 384 0.56 21.99 -17.59
C MET A 384 0.89 22.53 -16.19
N VAL A 385 1.76 21.84 -15.47
CA VAL A 385 2.29 22.30 -14.18
C VAL A 385 3.72 22.77 -14.40
N LEU A 386 3.98 24.04 -14.09
CA LEU A 386 5.29 24.67 -14.29
C LEU A 386 6.13 24.62 -13.02
N LYS A 387 7.41 24.95 -13.17
CA LYS A 387 8.40 24.99 -12.10
C LYS A 387 7.96 25.84 -10.90
N GLY A 388 8.40 25.44 -9.71
CA GLY A 388 8.14 26.14 -8.45
C GLY A 388 6.72 25.97 -7.90
N VAL A 389 5.87 25.16 -8.53
CA VAL A 389 4.47 24.99 -8.13
C VAL A 389 4.29 23.83 -7.17
N THR A 390 3.48 24.05 -6.13
CA THR A 390 2.90 23.01 -5.29
C THR A 390 1.41 22.85 -5.59
N VAL A 391 1.01 21.65 -6.04
CA VAL A 391 -0.42 21.30 -6.17
C VAL A 391 -0.81 20.51 -4.94
N HIS A 392 -1.53 21.17 -4.02
CA HIS A 392 -1.85 20.58 -2.71
C HIS A 392 -2.89 19.47 -2.75
N LYS A 393 -2.95 18.70 -1.69
CA LYS A 393 -3.75 17.49 -1.53
C LYS A 393 -5.22 17.68 -1.92
N GLY A 394 -5.72 16.77 -2.76
CA GLY A 394 -7.11 16.75 -3.20
C GLY A 394 -7.49 17.84 -4.20
N ALA A 395 -6.51 18.59 -4.73
CA ALA A 395 -6.77 19.61 -5.73
C ALA A 395 -7.12 19.01 -7.10
N ILE A 396 -7.93 19.74 -7.86
CA ILE A 396 -8.29 19.42 -9.23
C ILE A 396 -7.85 20.57 -10.14
N VAL A 397 -6.98 20.26 -11.09
CA VAL A 397 -6.57 21.19 -12.14
C VAL A 397 -7.44 20.98 -13.38
N GLY A 398 -8.11 22.02 -13.85
CA GLY A 398 -8.99 21.95 -15.02
C GLY A 398 -8.23 21.61 -16.32
N ALA A 399 -8.95 21.07 -17.29
CA ALA A 399 -8.37 20.77 -18.59
C ALA A 399 -7.86 22.04 -19.28
N GLY A 400 -6.69 21.94 -19.95
CA GLY A 400 -6.06 23.05 -20.65
C GLY A 400 -5.48 24.15 -19.76
N THR A 401 -5.46 23.95 -18.43
CA THR A 401 -4.95 24.96 -17.49
C THR A 401 -3.43 24.93 -17.43
N VAL A 402 -2.79 26.10 -17.48
CA VAL A 402 -1.38 26.28 -17.17
C VAL A 402 -1.25 26.78 -15.73
N VAL A 403 -0.65 25.97 -14.87
CA VAL A 403 -0.48 26.23 -13.44
C VAL A 403 0.88 26.86 -13.22
N LYS A 404 0.89 28.12 -12.76
CA LYS A 404 2.08 28.95 -12.51
C LYS A 404 2.29 29.27 -11.04
N THR A 405 1.27 29.05 -10.22
CA THR A 405 1.26 29.32 -8.77
C THR A 405 0.64 28.16 -8.03
N ASP A 406 0.89 28.09 -6.74
CA ASP A 406 0.39 27.01 -5.90
C ASP A 406 -1.13 26.87 -5.97
N VAL A 407 -1.59 25.63 -5.98
CA VAL A 407 -3.01 25.28 -5.97
C VAL A 407 -3.37 24.75 -4.58
N ALA A 408 -4.18 25.51 -3.84
CA ALA A 408 -4.51 25.19 -2.44
C ALA A 408 -5.32 23.89 -2.29
N GLU A 409 -5.29 23.32 -1.08
CA GLU A 409 -5.96 22.08 -0.70
C GLU A 409 -7.47 22.05 -1.00
N LYS A 410 -7.96 20.83 -1.17
CA LYS A 410 -9.38 20.44 -1.17
C LYS A 410 -10.24 21.10 -2.24
N ARG A 411 -10.25 20.46 -3.43
CA ARG A 411 -11.25 20.65 -4.48
C ARG A 411 -11.25 22.03 -5.16
N ARG A 412 -10.13 22.72 -5.13
CA ARG A 412 -10.02 23.96 -5.88
C ARG A 412 -9.85 23.66 -7.36
N TYR A 413 -10.77 24.17 -8.17
CA TYR A 413 -10.68 24.11 -9.61
C TYR A 413 -9.90 25.34 -10.09
N VAL A 414 -8.84 25.13 -10.88
CA VAL A 414 -8.03 26.21 -11.46
C VAL A 414 -8.40 26.33 -12.93
N SER A 415 -8.87 27.50 -13.34
CA SER A 415 -9.18 27.82 -14.73
C SER A 415 -7.98 28.44 -15.45
N LEU A 416 -8.03 28.56 -16.78
CA LEU A 416 -7.02 29.23 -17.60
C LEU A 416 -6.81 30.66 -17.14
N GLN A 417 -5.55 31.06 -16.93
CA GLN A 417 -5.17 32.43 -16.64
C GLN A 417 -4.71 33.15 -17.92
N GLN A 418 -4.94 34.47 -17.99
CA GLN A 418 -4.41 35.28 -19.06
C GLN A 418 -2.89 35.44 -18.92
N ALA A 419 -2.20 35.55 -20.04
CA ALA A 419 -0.78 35.81 -20.06
C ALA A 419 -0.48 37.27 -19.66
N GLU A 420 0.51 37.45 -18.78
CA GLU A 420 1.04 38.77 -18.43
C GLU A 420 2.35 38.98 -19.18
N SER A 421 2.60 40.20 -19.64
CA SER A 421 3.85 40.58 -20.28
C SER A 421 4.90 40.98 -19.22
N ILE A 422 6.11 40.51 -19.41
CA ILE A 422 7.24 40.82 -18.54
C ILE A 422 7.96 42.06 -19.15
N GLY A 423 7.94 43.18 -18.44
CA GLY A 423 8.45 44.47 -18.93
C GLY A 423 9.96 44.69 -18.77
N ARG A 424 10.82 43.67 -18.89
CA ARG A 424 12.29 43.79 -18.79
C ARG A 424 12.97 43.27 -20.07
N GLU A 425 14.08 43.92 -20.45
CA GLU A 425 14.94 43.38 -21.50
C GLU A 425 15.72 42.17 -20.98
N VAL A 426 15.65 41.08 -21.71
CA VAL A 426 16.29 39.80 -21.38
C VAL A 426 16.88 39.17 -22.63
N PHE A 427 17.89 38.34 -22.46
CA PHE A 427 18.38 37.42 -23.50
C PHE A 427 18.33 35.98 -23.01
N TRP A 428 18.41 35.04 -23.92
CA TRP A 428 18.41 33.60 -23.61
C TRP A 428 19.62 32.92 -24.25
N GLU A 429 20.07 31.84 -23.62
CA GLU A 429 21.20 31.02 -24.05
C GLU A 429 20.74 29.57 -24.25
N LYS A 430 21.32 28.91 -25.27
CA LYS A 430 21.01 27.51 -25.65
C LYS A 430 21.68 26.50 -24.73
#